data_97e9642c0865eff2dc91c325b20742e1
#
_entry.id   97e9642c0865eff2dc91c325b20742e1
#
_cell.length_a   1.000
_cell.length_b   1.000
_cell.length_c   1.000
_cell.angle_alpha   90.00
_cell.angle_beta   90.00
_cell.angle_gamma   90.00
#
_symmetry.space_group_name_H-M   'P 1'
#
loop_
_entity.id
_entity.type
_entity.pdbx_description
1 polymer ?
#
loop_
_entity_poly.entity_id
_entity_poly.type
_entity_poly.pdbx_seq_one_letter_code
_entity_poly.pdbx_strand_id
1 'polypeptide(L)'
;MNEKEKFAIKLREILVAKGYEPKASVIEREINLRHYGKPIGLHAAARWLRGERLPSLARIRTLAEWLDVDVNELVSEEKAYQVAKVEKQKEPSKHIWESAASYQDQMLFQMFVNLPQEQKKVVREVIMAMDKAYRSNTKTKPNN
;
A
#
# COMPACT_ATOMS: atom_id res chain seq x y z
N MET A 1 -23.97 -0.16 -17.43
CA MET A 1 -22.92 0.08 -16.42
C MET A 1 -21.56 -0.26 -17.03
N ASN A 2 -20.65 0.70 -17.04
CA ASN A 2 -19.33 0.48 -17.63
C ASN A 2 -18.38 -0.25 -16.65
N GLU A 3 -17.20 -0.59 -17.14
CA GLU A 3 -16.20 -1.31 -16.36
C GLU A 3 -15.78 -0.57 -15.09
N LYS A 4 -15.65 0.75 -15.20
CA LYS A 4 -15.23 1.60 -14.08
C LYS A 4 -16.27 1.61 -12.95
N GLU A 5 -17.53 1.66 -13.31
CA GLU A 5 -18.63 1.66 -12.35
C GLU A 5 -18.76 0.29 -11.68
N LYS A 6 -18.62 -0.79 -12.45
CA LYS A 6 -18.62 -2.15 -11.91
C LYS A 6 -17.49 -2.35 -10.91
N PHE A 7 -16.31 -1.85 -11.26
CA PHE A 7 -15.16 -1.91 -10.36
C PHE A 7 -15.43 -1.17 -9.05
N ALA A 8 -16.00 0.03 -9.13
CA ALA A 8 -16.29 0.83 -7.94
C ALA A 8 -17.25 0.11 -7.00
N ILE A 9 -18.28 -0.51 -7.55
CA ILE A 9 -19.27 -1.25 -6.75
C ILE A 9 -18.61 -2.44 -6.07
N LYS A 10 -17.84 -3.22 -6.82
CA LYS A 10 -17.13 -4.39 -6.29
C LYS A 10 -16.14 -3.99 -5.19
N LEU A 11 -15.38 -2.92 -5.44
CA LEU A 11 -14.40 -2.44 -4.46
C LEU A 11 -15.06 -2.04 -3.15
N ARG A 12 -16.17 -1.31 -3.21
CA ARG A 12 -16.92 -0.92 -2.01
C ARG A 12 -17.44 -2.13 -1.25
N GLU A 13 -18.03 -3.08 -1.96
CA GLU A 13 -18.57 -4.30 -1.36
C GLU A 13 -17.46 -5.08 -0.64
N ILE A 14 -16.33 -5.23 -1.28
CA ILE A 14 -15.20 -5.98 -0.71
C ILE A 14 -14.63 -5.26 0.51
N LEU A 15 -14.48 -3.94 0.44
CA LEU A 15 -13.98 -3.16 1.57
C LEU A 15 -14.86 -3.36 2.81
N VAL A 16 -16.17 -3.23 2.63
CA VAL A 16 -17.12 -3.43 3.73
C VAL A 16 -17.04 -4.85 4.26
N ALA A 17 -16.99 -5.84 3.36
CA ALA A 17 -16.92 -7.25 3.75
C ALA A 17 -15.65 -7.56 4.55
N LYS A 18 -14.56 -6.86 4.28
CA LYS A 18 -13.28 -7.07 4.97
C LYS A 18 -13.12 -6.17 6.22
N GLY A 19 -14.14 -5.39 6.56
CA GLY A 19 -14.12 -4.57 7.75
C GLY A 19 -13.52 -3.19 7.60
N TYR A 20 -13.35 -2.73 6.37
CA TYR A 20 -12.82 -1.39 6.10
C TYR A 20 -13.96 -0.44 5.72
N GLU A 21 -13.79 0.83 6.08
CA GLU A 21 -14.69 1.85 5.59
C GLU A 21 -14.39 2.13 4.11
N PRO A 22 -15.42 2.26 3.26
CA PRO A 22 -15.20 2.53 1.83
C PRO A 22 -14.90 4.01 1.58
N LYS A 23 -13.75 4.45 2.06
CA LYS A 23 -13.28 5.83 1.97
C LYS A 23 -11.97 5.93 1.23
N ALA A 24 -11.80 7.03 0.51
CA ALA A 24 -10.56 7.29 -0.23
C ALA A 24 -9.32 7.32 0.68
N SER A 25 -9.46 7.86 1.88
CA SER A 25 -8.34 7.93 2.83
C SER A 25 -7.86 6.56 3.28
N VAL A 26 -8.78 5.60 3.42
CA VAL A 26 -8.43 4.22 3.78
C VAL A 26 -7.64 3.58 2.64
N ILE A 27 -8.13 3.73 1.41
CA ILE A 27 -7.46 3.17 0.23
C ILE A 27 -6.08 3.78 0.05
N GLU A 28 -5.97 5.09 0.14
CA GLU A 28 -4.68 5.78 0.02
C GLU A 28 -3.66 5.22 1.02
N ARG A 29 -4.05 5.16 2.29
CA ARG A 29 -3.17 4.66 3.35
C ARG A 29 -2.75 3.22 3.11
N GLU A 30 -3.71 2.35 2.85
CA GLU A 30 -3.44 0.92 2.75
C GLU A 30 -2.68 0.54 1.49
N ILE A 31 -3.00 1.18 0.37
CA ILE A 31 -2.27 0.96 -0.87
C ILE A 31 -0.82 1.42 -0.74
N ASN A 32 -0.61 2.63 -0.20
CA ASN A 32 0.73 3.19 -0.10
C ASN A 32 1.63 2.42 0.88
N LEU A 33 1.03 1.71 1.82
CA LEU A 33 1.80 0.83 2.71
C LEU A 33 2.31 -0.42 2.00
N ARG A 34 1.66 -0.84 0.92
CA ARG A 34 1.93 -2.11 0.25
C ARG A 34 2.51 -1.98 -1.15
N HIS A 35 2.34 -0.83 -1.75
CA HIS A 35 2.74 -0.61 -3.14
C HIS A 35 4.13 -0.01 -3.19
N TYR A 36 5.07 -0.75 -3.78
CA TYR A 36 6.45 -0.29 -3.95
C TYR A 36 6.56 0.45 -5.26
N GLY A 37 6.53 1.74 -5.21
CA GLY A 37 6.57 2.59 -6.37
C GLY A 37 6.01 3.95 -6.03
N LYS A 38 5.55 4.66 -7.05
CA LYS A 38 4.98 5.97 -6.85
C LYS A 38 3.69 5.86 -6.01
N PRO A 39 3.58 6.61 -4.92
CA PRO A 39 2.37 6.56 -4.10
C PRO A 39 1.17 7.15 -4.83
N ILE A 40 -0.03 6.71 -4.46
CA ILE A 40 -1.26 7.32 -4.96
C ILE A 40 -1.68 8.46 -4.05
N GLY A 41 -2.41 9.42 -4.61
CA GLY A 41 -3.01 10.48 -3.83
C GLY A 41 -4.47 10.19 -3.50
N LEU A 42 -5.03 11.04 -2.66
CA LEU A 42 -6.42 10.93 -2.22
C LEU A 42 -7.39 11.04 -3.40
N HIS A 43 -7.08 11.90 -4.36
CA HIS A 43 -7.93 12.10 -5.54
C HIS A 43 -8.04 10.85 -6.41
N ALA A 44 -6.95 10.11 -6.58
CA ALA A 44 -6.95 8.88 -7.36
C ALA A 44 -7.86 7.84 -6.68
N ALA A 45 -7.69 7.64 -5.37
CA ALA A 45 -8.52 6.71 -4.62
C ALA A 45 -10.01 7.09 -4.68
N ALA A 46 -10.31 8.39 -4.57
CA ALA A 46 -11.67 8.87 -4.65
C ALA A 46 -12.30 8.60 -6.01
N ARG A 47 -11.54 8.76 -7.08
CA ARG A 47 -12.02 8.49 -8.44
C ARG A 47 -12.33 7.00 -8.64
N TRP A 48 -11.52 6.13 -8.06
CA TRP A 48 -11.81 4.68 -8.12
C TRP A 48 -13.13 4.36 -7.46
N LEU A 49 -13.38 4.95 -6.28
CA LEU A 49 -14.62 4.71 -5.53
C LEU A 49 -15.86 5.30 -6.21
N ARG A 50 -15.69 6.36 -6.99
CA ARG A 50 -16.80 6.99 -7.71
C ARG A 50 -17.06 6.37 -9.08
N GLY A 51 -16.25 5.41 -9.51
CA GLY A 51 -16.41 4.81 -10.82
C GLY A 51 -15.99 5.72 -11.96
N GLU A 52 -15.10 6.65 -11.69
CA GLU A 52 -14.61 7.60 -12.70
C GLU A 52 -13.33 7.11 -13.37
N ARG A 53 -12.57 6.25 -12.68
CA ARG A 53 -11.30 5.79 -13.19
C ARG A 53 -10.95 4.42 -12.63
N LEU A 54 -10.23 3.61 -13.44
CA LEU A 54 -9.67 2.36 -12.98
C LEU A 54 -8.23 2.58 -12.51
N PRO A 55 -7.80 1.84 -11.47
CA PRO A 55 -6.38 1.83 -11.13
C PRO A 55 -5.54 1.17 -12.22
N SER A 56 -4.24 1.42 -12.20
CA SER A 56 -3.30 0.70 -13.06
C SER A 56 -3.33 -0.79 -12.76
N LEU A 57 -2.84 -1.61 -13.69
CA LEU A 57 -2.80 -3.06 -13.51
C LEU A 57 -2.02 -3.45 -12.24
N ALA A 58 -0.90 -2.78 -11.99
CA ALA A 58 -0.09 -3.05 -10.80
C ALA A 58 -0.85 -2.72 -9.52
N ARG A 59 -1.62 -1.65 -9.51
CA ARG A 59 -2.41 -1.25 -8.34
C ARG A 59 -3.62 -2.14 -8.12
N ILE A 60 -4.22 -2.62 -9.20
CA ILE A 60 -5.29 -3.63 -9.09
C ILE A 60 -4.75 -4.88 -8.41
N ARG A 61 -3.56 -5.31 -8.77
CA ARG A 61 -2.91 -6.45 -8.13
C ARG A 61 -2.67 -6.19 -6.65
N THR A 62 -2.18 -5.00 -6.31
CA THR A 62 -1.96 -4.63 -4.92
C THR A 62 -3.26 -4.62 -4.12
N LEU A 63 -4.34 -4.10 -4.71
CA LEU A 63 -5.67 -4.13 -4.09
C LEU A 63 -6.11 -5.56 -3.77
N ALA A 64 -5.96 -6.46 -4.74
CA ALA A 64 -6.36 -7.85 -4.58
C ALA A 64 -5.54 -8.53 -3.48
N GLU A 65 -4.24 -8.29 -3.44
CA GLU A 65 -3.36 -8.84 -2.41
C GLU A 65 -3.72 -8.31 -1.03
N TRP A 66 -3.95 -7.00 -0.92
CA TRP A 66 -4.32 -6.37 0.35
C TRP A 66 -5.65 -6.92 0.87
N LEU A 67 -6.64 -6.99 0.00
CA LEU A 67 -7.99 -7.42 0.39
C LEU A 67 -8.15 -8.94 0.42
N ASP A 68 -7.12 -9.66 0.02
CA ASP A 68 -7.11 -11.13 -0.03
C ASP A 68 -8.28 -11.68 -0.84
N VAL A 69 -8.41 -11.18 -2.05
CA VAL A 69 -9.41 -11.64 -3.00
C VAL A 69 -8.76 -11.92 -4.34
N ASP A 70 -9.41 -12.73 -5.17
CA ASP A 70 -8.97 -12.92 -6.54
C ASP A 70 -9.17 -11.65 -7.35
N VAL A 71 -8.26 -11.38 -8.27
CA VAL A 71 -8.39 -10.23 -9.18
C VAL A 71 -9.70 -10.30 -9.95
N ASN A 72 -10.19 -11.50 -10.26
CA ASN A 72 -11.48 -11.72 -10.93
C ASN A 72 -12.68 -11.15 -10.16
N GLU A 73 -12.55 -10.99 -8.86
CA GLU A 73 -13.60 -10.41 -8.04
C GLU A 73 -13.65 -8.88 -8.15
N LEU A 74 -12.55 -8.27 -8.59
CA LEU A 74 -12.47 -6.81 -8.75
C LEU A 74 -12.71 -6.36 -10.18
N VAL A 75 -12.22 -7.11 -11.15
CA VAL A 75 -12.26 -6.73 -12.58
C VAL A 75 -12.73 -7.89 -13.44
N SER A 76 -12.96 -7.63 -14.73
CA SER A 76 -13.33 -8.66 -15.69
C SER A 76 -12.22 -9.68 -15.87
N GLU A 77 -12.56 -10.85 -16.43
CA GLU A 77 -11.58 -11.90 -16.71
C GLU A 77 -10.47 -11.42 -17.62
N GLU A 78 -10.82 -10.63 -18.63
CA GLU A 78 -9.85 -10.07 -19.56
C GLU A 78 -8.85 -9.17 -18.84
N LYS A 79 -9.35 -8.29 -17.98
CA LYS A 79 -8.50 -7.41 -17.19
C LYS A 79 -7.67 -8.20 -16.19
N ALA A 80 -8.26 -9.22 -15.57
CA ALA A 80 -7.54 -10.09 -14.64
C ALA A 80 -6.37 -10.81 -15.32
N TYR A 81 -6.57 -11.25 -16.57
CA TYR A 81 -5.52 -11.85 -17.36
C TYR A 81 -4.37 -10.87 -17.59
N GLN A 82 -4.68 -9.61 -17.89
CA GLN A 82 -3.67 -8.57 -18.06
C GLN A 82 -2.91 -8.30 -16.75
N VAL A 83 -3.63 -8.29 -15.63
CA VAL A 83 -3.00 -8.12 -14.31
C VAL A 83 -2.04 -9.26 -14.00
N ALA A 84 -2.42 -10.49 -14.35
CA ALA A 84 -1.57 -11.65 -14.12
C ALA A 84 -0.25 -11.59 -14.86
N LYS A 85 -0.19 -10.86 -15.98
CA LYS A 85 1.04 -10.68 -16.76
C LYS A 85 1.96 -9.62 -16.19
N VAL A 86 1.46 -8.76 -15.31
CA VAL A 86 2.28 -7.73 -14.68
C VAL A 86 3.17 -8.39 -13.65
N GLU A 87 4.46 -8.09 -13.70
CA GLU A 87 5.38 -8.62 -12.71
C GLU A 87 5.00 -8.09 -11.32
N LYS A 88 5.07 -8.98 -10.34
CA LYS A 88 4.87 -8.58 -8.95
C LYS A 88 5.94 -7.55 -8.59
N GLN A 89 5.51 -6.45 -7.99
CA GLN A 89 6.47 -5.45 -7.52
C GLN A 89 7.36 -6.07 -6.47
N LYS A 90 8.65 -5.89 -6.65
CA LYS A 90 9.63 -6.42 -5.73
C LYS A 90 9.74 -5.49 -4.54
N GLU A 91 9.81 -6.07 -3.37
CA GLU A 91 10.23 -5.33 -2.20
C GLU A 91 11.60 -4.72 -2.47
N PRO A 92 11.94 -3.61 -1.79
CA PRO A 92 13.30 -3.09 -1.90
C PRO A 92 14.28 -4.22 -1.69
N SER A 93 15.26 -4.30 -2.57
CA SER A 93 16.16 -5.43 -2.61
C SER A 93 16.72 -5.75 -1.22
N LYS A 94 16.52 -6.99 -0.78
CA LYS A 94 17.09 -7.47 0.46
C LYS A 94 18.59 -7.27 0.51
N HIS A 95 19.22 -7.38 -0.65
CA HIS A 95 20.67 -7.18 -0.79
C HIS A 95 21.05 -5.72 -0.48
N ILE A 96 20.28 -4.75 -1.00
CA ILE A 96 20.54 -3.34 -0.72
C ILE A 96 20.32 -3.04 0.76
N TRP A 97 19.26 -3.56 1.32
CA TRP A 97 18.97 -3.43 2.75
C TRP A 97 20.11 -4.01 3.61
N GLU A 98 20.55 -5.21 3.29
CA GLU A 98 21.60 -5.88 4.05
C GLU A 98 22.94 -5.13 3.95
N SER A 99 23.24 -4.54 2.80
CA SER A 99 24.48 -3.80 2.62
C SER A 99 24.44 -2.41 3.24
N ALA A 100 23.24 -1.82 3.39
CA ALA A 100 23.09 -0.47 3.94
C ALA A 100 22.90 -0.44 5.44
N ALA A 101 22.43 -1.52 6.04
CA ALA A 101 22.08 -1.57 7.45
C ALA A 101 23.17 -2.29 8.26
N SER A 102 23.38 -1.82 9.49
CA SER A 102 24.27 -2.51 10.43
C SER A 102 23.66 -3.84 10.86
N TYR A 103 24.48 -4.70 11.43
CA TYR A 103 24.00 -5.96 11.98
C TYR A 103 22.90 -5.74 13.05
N GLN A 104 23.07 -4.72 13.89
CA GLN A 104 22.07 -4.39 14.90
C GLN A 104 20.74 -3.97 14.25
N ASP A 105 20.80 -3.17 13.21
CA ASP A 105 19.60 -2.75 12.49
C ASP A 105 18.89 -3.93 11.84
N GLN A 106 19.64 -4.86 11.29
CA GLN A 106 19.08 -6.08 10.71
C GLN A 106 18.39 -6.93 11.77
N MET A 107 18.99 -7.08 12.93
CA MET A 107 18.38 -7.81 14.02
C MET A 107 17.10 -7.16 14.52
N LEU A 108 17.10 -5.84 14.66
CA LEU A 108 15.91 -5.09 15.06
C LEU A 108 14.79 -5.26 14.04
N PHE A 109 15.13 -5.24 12.77
CA PHE A 109 14.15 -5.46 11.71
C PHE A 109 13.55 -6.87 11.82
N GLN A 110 14.38 -7.87 12.04
CA GLN A 110 13.90 -9.24 12.23
C GLN A 110 12.95 -9.36 13.41
N MET A 111 13.30 -8.72 14.52
CA MET A 111 12.44 -8.69 15.70
C MET A 111 11.10 -8.01 15.37
N PHE A 112 11.15 -6.90 14.65
CA PHE A 112 9.95 -6.18 14.23
C PHE A 112 9.02 -7.06 13.39
N VAL A 113 9.58 -7.75 12.41
CA VAL A 113 8.81 -8.60 11.50
C VAL A 113 8.07 -9.71 12.27
N ASN A 114 8.67 -10.19 13.37
CA ASN A 114 8.09 -11.26 14.17
C ASN A 114 7.10 -10.79 15.24
N LEU A 115 6.92 -9.49 15.41
CA LEU A 115 5.97 -8.97 16.38
C LEU A 115 4.51 -9.20 15.93
N PRO A 116 3.59 -9.34 16.90
CA PRO A 116 2.15 -9.30 16.57
C PRO A 116 1.76 -8.00 15.89
N GLN A 117 0.69 -8.04 15.09
CA GLN A 117 0.27 -6.89 14.28
C GLN A 117 0.00 -5.64 15.10
N GLU A 118 -0.62 -5.79 16.26
CA GLU A 118 -0.90 -4.64 17.13
C GLU A 118 0.36 -3.96 17.62
N GLN A 119 1.37 -4.74 17.94
CA GLN A 119 2.65 -4.20 18.39
C GLN A 119 3.45 -3.60 17.25
N LYS A 120 3.36 -4.20 16.05
CA LYS A 120 3.95 -3.60 14.85
C LYS A 120 3.38 -2.21 14.58
N LYS A 121 2.09 -2.04 14.80
CA LYS A 121 1.42 -0.74 14.62
C LYS A 121 2.02 0.31 15.55
N VAL A 122 2.21 -0.03 16.81
CA VAL A 122 2.81 0.87 17.81
C VAL A 122 4.23 1.26 17.39
N VAL A 123 5.03 0.27 17.01
CA VAL A 123 6.42 0.50 16.59
C VAL A 123 6.46 1.43 15.37
N ARG A 124 5.60 1.18 14.38
CA ARG A 124 5.53 2.03 13.18
C ARG A 124 5.19 3.48 13.55
N GLU A 125 4.24 3.67 14.43
CA GLU A 125 3.85 5.02 14.87
C GLU A 125 5.01 5.74 15.55
N VAL A 126 5.76 5.04 16.39
CA VAL A 126 6.93 5.61 17.05
C VAL A 126 7.99 6.00 16.02
N ILE A 127 8.31 5.11 15.10
CA ILE A 127 9.30 5.35 14.06
C ILE A 127 8.90 6.56 13.21
N MET A 128 7.64 6.62 12.80
CA MET A 128 7.13 7.73 11.98
C MET A 128 7.20 9.05 12.72
N ALA A 129 6.87 9.05 14.00
CA ALA A 129 6.96 10.27 14.82
C ALA A 129 8.41 10.74 14.98
N MET A 130 9.32 9.81 15.20
CA MET A 130 10.74 10.13 15.33
C MET A 130 11.33 10.65 14.02
N ASP A 131 10.98 10.01 12.91
CA ASP A 131 11.42 10.44 11.59
C ASP A 131 10.94 11.86 11.28
N LYS A 132 9.67 12.13 11.57
CA LYS A 132 9.09 13.45 11.35
C LYS A 132 9.80 14.53 12.19
N ALA A 133 10.07 14.21 13.45
CA ALA A 133 10.78 15.14 14.34
C ALA A 133 12.21 15.39 13.85
N TYR A 134 12.89 14.34 13.40
CA TYR A 134 14.25 14.46 12.88
C TYR A 134 14.28 15.32 11.61
N ARG A 135 13.36 15.10 10.69
CA ARG A 135 13.29 15.88 9.45
C ARG A 135 12.98 17.36 9.71
N SER A 136 12.12 17.61 10.68
CA SER A 136 11.82 19.01 11.08
C SER A 136 13.06 19.69 11.63
N ASN A 137 13.85 19.00 12.45
CA ASN A 137 15.08 19.55 13.01
C ASN A 137 16.13 19.80 11.93
N THR A 138 16.27 18.90 10.96
CA THR A 138 17.26 19.07 9.89
C THR A 138 16.90 20.21 8.94
N LYS A 139 15.61 20.51 8.81
CA LYS A 139 15.16 21.66 8.00
C LYS A 139 15.45 22.98 8.66
N THR A 140 15.50 23.03 9.98
CA THR A 140 15.75 24.26 10.73
C THR A 140 17.22 24.53 11.00
N LYS A 141 18.07 23.53 10.86
CA LYS A 141 19.51 23.70 11.06
C LYS A 141 20.17 24.06 9.75
N PRO A 142 20.99 25.14 9.73
CA PRO A 142 21.77 25.44 8.55
C PRO A 142 22.74 24.28 8.27
N ASN A 143 22.85 23.91 7.01
CA ASN A 143 23.83 22.92 6.61
C ASN A 143 25.21 23.53 6.69
N ASN A 144 26.05 22.91 7.44
CA ASN A 144 27.47 23.28 7.50
C ASN A 144 28.23 22.61 6.36
#